data_35d776f19032e781247cbc740e904d57
#
_entry.id   35d776f19032e781247cbc740e904d57
#
_cell.length_a   1.000
_cell.length_b   1.000
_cell.length_c   1.000
_cell.angle_alpha   90.00
_cell.angle_beta   90.00
_cell.angle_gamma   90.00
#
_symmetry.space_group_name_H-M   'P 1'
#
loop_
_entity.id
_entity.type
_entity.pdbx_description
1 polymer ?
#
loop_
_entity_poly.entity_id
_entity_poly.type
_entity_poly.pdbx_seq_one_letter_code
_entity_poly.pdbx_strand_id
1 'polypeptide(L)'
;MKILKKLLVRIILLILTVGIVCSSVVAVLGYFMYRDALKEQSLEDRVAEVQANPSYTTLAELPDIYLEAVVAVEDHRFRQHCGIDIIAIARAAWNNIKSWSLREGGSTITQQL
;
A
#
# COMPACT_ATOMS: atom_id res chain seq x y z
N MET A 1 -23.43 33.38 -17.32
CA MET A 1 -23.53 31.98 -16.87
C MET A 1 -22.89 30.96 -17.80
N LYS A 2 -23.08 30.98 -19.13
CA LYS A 2 -22.50 29.98 -20.07
C LYS A 2 -20.96 29.99 -20.12
N ILE A 3 -20.33 31.19 -20.06
CA ILE A 3 -18.86 31.33 -20.11
C ILE A 3 -18.22 30.78 -18.83
N LEU A 4 -18.78 31.09 -17.68
CA LEU A 4 -18.28 30.59 -16.38
C LEU A 4 -18.36 29.05 -16.29
N LYS A 5 -19.45 28.44 -16.77
CA LYS A 5 -19.58 26.99 -16.85
C LYS A 5 -18.51 26.37 -17.77
N LYS A 6 -18.26 26.98 -18.94
CA LYS A 6 -17.21 26.51 -19.86
C LYS A 6 -15.82 26.61 -19.24
N LEU A 7 -15.53 27.70 -18.52
CA LEU A 7 -14.26 27.87 -17.82
C LEU A 7 -14.09 26.80 -16.72
N LEU A 8 -15.12 26.60 -15.91
CA LEU A 8 -15.12 25.59 -14.85
C LEU A 8 -14.85 24.18 -15.40
N VAL A 9 -15.54 23.81 -16.47
CA VAL A 9 -15.32 22.49 -17.13
C VAL A 9 -13.89 22.37 -17.64
N ARG A 10 -13.30 23.41 -18.24
CA ARG A 10 -11.91 23.37 -18.68
C ARG A 10 -10.92 23.20 -17.54
N ILE A 11 -11.15 23.88 -16.41
CA ILE A 11 -10.31 23.75 -15.21
C ILE A 11 -10.41 22.31 -14.66
N ILE A 12 -11.61 21.75 -14.56
CA ILE A 12 -11.80 20.37 -14.10
C ILE A 12 -11.08 19.39 -15.03
N LEU A 13 -11.23 19.55 -16.33
CA LEU A 13 -10.55 18.69 -17.32
C LEU A 13 -9.02 18.82 -17.19
N LEU A 14 -8.50 20.02 -16.99
CA LEU A 14 -7.06 20.24 -16.78
C LEU A 14 -6.57 19.53 -15.51
N ILE A 15 -7.29 19.65 -14.40
CA ILE A 15 -6.94 18.97 -13.14
C ILE A 15 -6.95 17.45 -13.34
N LEU A 16 -7.97 16.91 -14.01
CA LEU A 16 -8.07 15.48 -14.29
C LEU A 16 -6.92 15.00 -15.19
N THR A 17 -6.60 15.74 -16.26
CA THR A 17 -5.48 15.36 -17.13
C THR A 17 -4.15 15.39 -16.41
N VAL A 18 -3.87 16.42 -15.60
CA VAL A 18 -2.67 16.51 -14.78
C VAL A 18 -2.63 15.35 -13.78
N GLY A 19 -3.74 15.03 -13.13
CA GLY A 19 -3.84 13.89 -12.20
C GLY A 19 -3.52 12.56 -12.87
N ILE A 20 -4.06 12.31 -14.07
CA ILE A 20 -3.78 11.10 -14.84
C ILE A 20 -2.29 11.02 -15.22
N VAL A 21 -1.72 12.11 -15.71
CA VAL A 21 -0.29 12.15 -16.08
C VAL A 21 0.59 11.90 -14.87
N CYS A 22 0.34 12.57 -13.74
CA CYS A 22 1.13 12.36 -12.52
C CYS A 22 1.02 10.91 -12.01
N SER A 23 -0.17 10.33 -11.98
CA SER A 23 -0.35 8.95 -11.53
C SER A 23 0.32 7.95 -12.49
N SER A 24 0.31 8.21 -13.79
CA SER A 24 1.02 7.38 -14.78
C SER A 24 2.53 7.43 -14.58
N VAL A 25 3.09 8.60 -14.32
CA VAL A 25 4.53 8.75 -14.03
C VAL A 25 4.90 7.99 -12.76
N VAL A 26 4.12 8.14 -11.68
CA VAL A 26 4.36 7.40 -10.43
C VAL A 26 4.29 5.90 -10.64
N ALA A 27 3.31 5.41 -11.40
CA ALA A 27 3.17 3.98 -11.71
C ALA A 27 4.37 3.44 -12.50
N VAL A 28 4.86 4.20 -13.50
CA VAL A 28 6.04 3.81 -14.29
C VAL A 28 7.30 3.79 -13.44
N LEU A 29 7.53 4.83 -12.63
CA LEU A 29 8.68 4.88 -11.72
C LEU A 29 8.62 3.73 -10.70
N GLY A 30 7.45 3.47 -10.10
CA GLY A 30 7.25 2.35 -9.18
C GLY A 30 7.53 1.00 -9.84
N TYR A 31 7.11 0.82 -11.10
CA TYR A 31 7.40 -0.40 -11.83
C TYR A 31 8.92 -0.60 -12.06
N PHE A 32 9.66 0.45 -12.42
CA PHE A 32 11.11 0.35 -12.57
C PHE A 32 11.81 0.06 -11.25
N MET A 33 11.42 0.73 -10.17
CA MET A 33 11.96 0.46 -8.83
C MET A 33 11.69 -0.99 -8.39
N TYR A 34 10.48 -1.50 -8.61
CA TYR A 34 10.12 -2.88 -8.34
C TYR A 34 10.99 -3.86 -9.14
N ARG A 35 11.14 -3.63 -10.44
CA ARG A 35 12.00 -4.46 -11.30
C ARG A 35 13.45 -4.48 -10.85
N ASP A 36 13.99 -3.34 -10.45
CA ASP A 36 15.38 -3.24 -10.03
C ASP A 36 15.59 -3.94 -8.68
N ALA A 37 14.66 -3.79 -7.74
CA ALA A 37 14.68 -4.53 -6.47
C ALA A 37 14.69 -6.06 -6.67
N LEU A 38 13.87 -6.58 -7.61
CA LEU A 38 13.86 -8.02 -7.92
C LEU A 38 15.11 -8.53 -8.65
N LYS A 39 15.88 -7.63 -9.30
CA LYS A 39 17.17 -8.01 -9.92
C LYS A 39 18.28 -8.11 -8.89
N GLU A 40 18.25 -7.26 -7.86
CA GLU A 40 19.26 -7.29 -6.81
C GLU A 40 19.13 -8.53 -5.93
N GLN A 41 17.90 -8.95 -5.61
CA GLN A 41 17.63 -10.14 -4.81
C GLN A 41 16.25 -10.71 -5.17
N SER A 42 16.20 -12.01 -5.52
CA SER A 42 14.92 -12.66 -5.78
C SER A 42 14.11 -12.84 -4.47
N LEU A 43 12.80 -13.02 -4.59
CA LEU A 43 11.97 -13.32 -3.41
C LEU A 43 12.38 -14.62 -2.74
N GLU A 44 12.78 -15.61 -3.53
CA GLU A 44 13.26 -16.92 -3.07
C GLU A 44 14.53 -16.77 -2.23
N ASP A 45 15.49 -15.94 -2.67
CA ASP A 45 16.73 -15.69 -1.94
C ASP A 45 16.45 -14.98 -0.61
N ARG A 46 15.53 -14.01 -0.59
CA ARG A 46 15.10 -13.34 0.65
C ARG A 46 14.44 -14.30 1.63
N VAL A 47 13.55 -15.15 1.14
CA VAL A 47 12.92 -16.18 1.98
C VAL A 47 13.97 -17.13 2.53
N ALA A 48 14.90 -17.59 1.70
CA ALA A 48 15.99 -18.48 2.13
C ALA A 48 16.89 -17.83 3.20
N GLU A 49 17.20 -16.53 3.05
CA GLU A 49 17.98 -15.76 4.02
C GLU A 49 17.25 -15.67 5.37
N VAL A 50 15.96 -15.36 5.37
CA VAL A 50 15.13 -15.32 6.58
C VAL A 50 15.07 -16.68 7.24
N GLN A 51 14.87 -17.77 6.47
CA GLN A 51 14.81 -19.14 6.98
C GLN A 51 16.15 -19.66 7.49
N ALA A 52 17.27 -19.13 7.01
CA ALA A 52 18.59 -19.46 7.50
C ALA A 52 18.94 -18.81 8.85
N ASN A 53 18.11 -17.86 9.32
CA ASN A 53 18.33 -17.21 10.62
C ASN A 53 18.14 -18.23 11.76
N PRO A 54 19.10 -18.37 12.70
CA PRO A 54 18.98 -19.30 13.83
C PRO A 54 17.74 -19.07 14.72
N SER A 55 17.19 -17.87 14.69
CA SER A 55 15.97 -17.49 15.44
C SER A 55 14.69 -17.63 14.61
N TYR A 56 14.78 -18.17 13.39
CA TYR A 56 13.62 -18.37 12.56
C TYR A 56 12.67 -19.39 13.18
N THR A 57 11.41 -19.02 13.27
CA THR A 57 10.33 -19.88 13.77
C THR A 57 9.30 -20.04 12.67
N THR A 58 8.92 -21.27 12.36
CA THR A 58 7.91 -21.53 11.34
C THR A 58 6.52 -21.11 11.81
N LEU A 59 5.64 -20.84 10.86
CA LEU A 59 4.25 -20.45 11.17
C LEU A 59 3.53 -21.53 12.02
N ALA A 60 3.86 -22.80 11.79
CA ALA A 60 3.27 -23.93 12.51
C ALA A 60 3.72 -24.06 13.97
N GLU A 61 4.82 -23.42 14.33
CA GLU A 61 5.37 -23.40 15.70
C GLU A 61 4.85 -22.21 16.51
N LEU A 62 4.21 -21.22 15.85
CA LEU A 62 3.65 -20.07 16.52
C LEU A 62 2.26 -20.39 17.08
N PRO A 63 1.95 -19.97 18.31
CA PRO A 63 0.61 -20.12 18.87
C PRO A 63 -0.45 -19.38 18.03
N ASP A 64 -1.61 -19.96 17.83
CA ASP A 64 -2.72 -19.35 17.09
C ASP A 64 -3.08 -17.95 17.59
N ILE A 65 -3.07 -17.77 18.92
CA ILE A 65 -3.36 -16.48 19.55
C ILE A 65 -2.37 -15.39 19.12
N TYR A 66 -1.11 -15.76 18.87
CA TYR A 66 -0.11 -14.82 18.38
C TYR A 66 -0.41 -14.41 16.94
N LEU A 67 -0.74 -15.37 16.09
CA LEU A 67 -1.11 -15.11 14.69
C LEU A 67 -2.36 -14.23 14.58
N GLU A 68 -3.37 -14.51 15.40
CA GLU A 68 -4.58 -13.70 15.47
C GLU A 68 -4.29 -12.27 15.96
N ALA A 69 -3.41 -12.13 16.96
CA ALA A 69 -3.02 -10.82 17.48
C ALA A 69 -2.27 -9.99 16.42
N VAL A 70 -1.34 -10.59 15.68
CA VAL A 70 -0.63 -9.91 14.57
C VAL A 70 -1.61 -9.42 13.52
N VAL A 71 -2.53 -10.29 13.07
CA VAL A 71 -3.56 -9.92 12.08
C VAL A 71 -4.47 -8.82 12.63
N ALA A 72 -4.88 -8.89 13.88
CA ALA A 72 -5.76 -7.90 14.50
C ALA A 72 -5.11 -6.50 14.61
N VAL A 73 -3.81 -6.44 14.86
CA VAL A 73 -3.07 -5.18 15.09
C VAL A 73 -2.57 -4.59 13.77
N GLU A 74 -1.92 -5.40 12.94
CA GLU A 74 -1.27 -4.93 11.72
C GLU A 74 -2.24 -4.81 10.54
N ASP A 75 -3.14 -5.78 10.39
CA ASP A 75 -4.03 -5.84 9.23
C ASP A 75 -5.29 -6.65 9.55
N HIS A 76 -6.20 -6.07 10.31
CA HIS A 76 -7.42 -6.77 10.77
C HIS A 76 -8.33 -7.27 9.63
N ARG A 77 -8.09 -6.81 8.39
CA ARG A 77 -8.82 -7.25 7.20
C ARG A 77 -8.00 -8.16 6.28
N PHE A 78 -6.86 -8.66 6.72
CA PHE A 78 -5.91 -9.48 5.96
C PHE A 78 -6.56 -10.58 5.12
N ARG A 79 -7.57 -11.25 5.66
CA ARG A 79 -8.31 -12.33 4.99
C ARG A 79 -9.39 -11.84 4.01
N GLN A 80 -9.59 -10.51 3.86
CA GLN A 80 -10.66 -9.91 3.07
C GLN A 80 -10.16 -9.18 1.81
N HIS A 81 -8.85 -9.08 1.63
CA HIS A 81 -8.22 -8.44 0.48
C HIS A 81 -7.08 -9.29 -0.08
N CYS A 82 -6.59 -8.95 -1.27
CA CYS A 82 -5.54 -9.68 -1.99
C CYS A 82 -4.18 -8.95 -1.96
N GLY A 83 -3.79 -8.43 -0.81
CA GLY A 83 -2.49 -7.75 -0.61
C GLY A 83 -2.58 -6.24 -0.43
N ILE A 84 -3.61 -5.57 -0.94
CA ILE A 84 -3.87 -4.13 -0.75
C ILE A 84 -5.27 -3.96 -0.17
N ASP A 85 -5.39 -3.30 0.98
CA ASP A 85 -6.68 -2.93 1.57
C ASP A 85 -7.06 -1.49 1.22
N ILE A 86 -7.83 -1.32 0.15
CA ILE A 86 -8.31 -0.01 -0.31
C ILE A 86 -9.17 0.69 0.76
N ILE A 87 -9.92 -0.08 1.56
CA ILE A 87 -10.76 0.48 2.63
C ILE A 87 -9.89 1.03 3.76
N ALA A 88 -8.84 0.30 4.16
CA ALA A 88 -7.88 0.79 5.14
C ALA A 88 -7.16 2.06 4.67
N ILE A 89 -6.72 2.08 3.40
CA ILE A 89 -6.10 3.26 2.79
C ILE A 89 -7.06 4.45 2.80
N ALA A 90 -8.32 4.27 2.37
CA ALA A 90 -9.32 5.34 2.35
C ALA A 90 -9.62 5.86 3.77
N ARG A 91 -9.73 4.96 4.75
CA ARG A 91 -9.91 5.32 6.17
C ARG A 91 -8.73 6.13 6.69
N ALA A 92 -7.50 5.65 6.48
CA ALA A 92 -6.29 6.33 6.92
C ALA A 92 -6.16 7.72 6.27
N ALA A 93 -6.42 7.82 4.96
CA ALA A 93 -6.43 9.10 4.25
C ALA A 93 -7.45 10.08 4.85
N TRP A 94 -8.68 9.62 5.10
CA TRP A 94 -9.73 10.44 5.71
C TRP A 94 -9.35 10.94 7.10
N ASN A 95 -8.84 10.05 7.96
CA ASN A 95 -8.45 10.40 9.33
C ASN A 95 -7.25 11.35 9.36
N ASN A 96 -6.28 11.15 8.47
CA ASN A 96 -5.12 12.03 8.32
C ASN A 96 -5.53 13.43 7.84
N ILE A 97 -6.45 13.52 6.87
CA ILE A 97 -7.01 14.82 6.43
C ILE A 97 -7.76 15.51 7.56
N LYS A 98 -8.63 14.77 8.27
CA LYS A 98 -9.42 15.31 9.37
C LYS A 98 -8.57 15.80 10.54
N SER A 99 -7.49 15.09 10.85
CA SER A 99 -6.58 15.41 11.96
C SER A 99 -5.46 16.39 11.59
N TRP A 100 -5.34 16.75 10.29
CA TRP A 100 -4.21 17.51 9.75
C TRP A 100 -2.84 16.93 10.14
N SER A 101 -2.76 15.61 10.26
CA SER A 101 -1.54 14.92 10.67
C SER A 101 -1.48 13.52 10.07
N LEU A 102 -0.27 13.06 9.75
CA LEU A 102 0.00 11.69 9.26
C LEU A 102 0.15 10.75 10.46
N ARG A 103 -0.96 10.27 11.02
CA ARG A 103 -0.99 9.40 12.20
C ARG A 103 -1.36 7.97 11.88
N GLU A 104 -2.15 7.75 10.83
CA GLU A 104 -2.61 6.42 10.46
C GLU A 104 -1.98 5.98 9.14
N GLY A 105 -1.47 4.74 9.12
CA GLY A 105 -1.08 4.03 7.92
C GLY A 105 -2.21 3.13 7.43
N GLY A 106 -2.15 2.76 6.16
CA GLY A 106 -3.05 1.80 5.54
C GLY A 106 -2.29 0.63 4.90
N SER A 107 -1.02 0.40 5.34
CA SER A 107 -0.22 -0.72 4.86
C SER A 107 -0.76 -2.05 5.37
N THR A 108 -0.64 -3.07 4.54
CA THR A 108 -1.04 -4.44 4.87
C THR A 108 0.17 -5.29 5.25
N ILE A 109 -0.05 -6.44 5.89
CA ILE A 109 1.01 -7.43 6.17
C ILE A 109 1.75 -7.79 4.87
N THR A 110 1.03 -7.99 3.78
CA THR A 110 1.62 -8.30 2.46
C THR A 110 2.53 -7.21 1.93
N GLN A 111 2.28 -5.95 2.25
CA GLN A 111 3.10 -4.82 1.81
C GLN A 111 4.32 -4.57 2.70
N GLN A 112 4.40 -5.24 3.86
CA GLN A 112 5.51 -5.16 4.80
C GLN A 112 6.59 -6.22 4.54
N LEU A 113 6.30 -7.18 3.67
CA LEU A 113 7.24 -8.21 3.20
C LEU A 113 8.15 -7.66 2.11
#